data_b7d2b936da56337ad092d3ef6c60ee39
#
_entry.id   b7d2b936da56337ad092d3ef6c60ee39
#
_cell.length_a   1.000
_cell.length_b   1.000
_cell.length_c   1.000
_cell.angle_alpha   90.00
_cell.angle_beta   90.00
_cell.angle_gamma   90.00
#
_symmetry.space_group_name_H-M   'P 1'
#
loop_
_entity.id
_entity.type
_entity.pdbx_description
1 polymer ?
#
loop_
_entity_poly.entity_id
_entity_poly.type
_entity_poly.pdbx_seq_one_letter_code
_entity_poly.pdbx_strand_id
1 'polypeptide(L)'
;MIFEDKPITLKDGRTAILKSPCVEDAEKLLNYIKTSCGETEYLARYPEEWNTTVEQEEAWVNRLRSSPDTLGITCYVDGEVAGNCEISFRGGMKTSHRATIAIAILKDYWNLGIGSAMFEELVAAAQNRGTEIMELEFIEGNDRARHLYEKFGFRVVSEKHNAFKLKDGTYRNEFYMQKYL
;
A
#
# COMPACT_ATOMS: atom_id res chain seq x y z
N MET A 1 0.01 6.05 14.22
CA MET A 1 1.18 6.92 13.87
C MET A 1 0.72 7.95 12.85
N ILE A 2 1.33 9.14 12.81
CA ILE A 2 0.99 10.21 11.86
C ILE A 2 2.23 10.51 11.01
N PHE A 3 2.05 10.57 9.70
CA PHE A 3 3.05 11.00 8.75
C PHE A 3 2.91 12.52 8.51
N GLU A 4 3.99 13.25 8.56
CA GLU A 4 4.01 14.69 8.26
C GLU A 4 3.83 14.93 6.76
N ASP A 5 3.09 15.98 6.40
CA ASP A 5 2.82 16.31 5.02
C ASP A 5 4.11 16.58 4.24
N LYS A 6 4.30 15.84 3.14
CA LYS A 6 5.49 15.91 2.31
C LYS A 6 5.13 16.13 0.85
N PRO A 7 5.45 17.29 0.26
CA PRO A 7 5.30 17.50 -1.17
C PRO A 7 6.35 16.70 -1.95
N ILE A 8 5.92 16.13 -3.08
CA ILE A 8 6.79 15.46 -4.04
C ILE A 8 6.50 15.98 -5.44
N THR A 9 7.50 16.01 -6.31
CA THR A 9 7.33 16.37 -7.72
C THR A 9 7.21 15.10 -8.55
N LEU A 10 6.12 14.97 -9.27
CA LEU A 10 5.86 13.87 -10.19
C LEU A 10 6.70 14.03 -11.47
N LYS A 11 6.92 12.92 -12.19
CA LYS A 11 7.70 12.95 -13.45
C LYS A 11 7.06 13.78 -14.56
N ASP A 12 5.76 14.05 -14.50
CA ASP A 12 5.04 14.92 -15.42
C ASP A 12 5.04 16.41 -15.01
N GLY A 13 5.75 16.74 -13.90
CA GLY A 13 5.90 18.10 -13.38
C GLY A 13 4.83 18.51 -12.38
N ARG A 14 3.76 17.76 -12.18
CA ARG A 14 2.76 18.04 -11.13
C ARG A 14 3.36 17.86 -9.73
N THR A 15 2.76 18.57 -8.78
CA THR A 15 3.05 18.36 -7.35
C THR A 15 2.01 17.41 -6.76
N ALA A 16 2.46 16.42 -6.02
CA ALA A 16 1.64 15.58 -5.17
C ALA A 16 2.01 15.78 -3.71
N ILE A 17 1.09 15.45 -2.81
CA ILE A 17 1.32 15.52 -1.36
C ILE A 17 1.16 14.12 -0.78
N LEU A 18 2.19 13.65 -0.10
CA LEU A 18 2.11 12.47 0.76
C LEU A 18 1.73 12.94 2.15
N LYS A 19 0.67 12.37 2.73
CA LYS A 19 0.23 12.65 4.11
C LYS A 19 -0.55 11.47 4.70
N SER A 20 -0.70 11.44 6.02
CA SER A 20 -1.64 10.50 6.63
C SER A 20 -3.07 10.81 6.19
N PRO A 21 -3.91 9.77 5.90
CA PRO A 21 -5.30 9.98 5.52
C PRO A 21 -6.06 10.72 6.63
N CYS A 22 -7.00 11.57 6.23
CA CYS A 22 -7.87 12.33 7.13
C CYS A 22 -9.29 11.78 7.11
N VAL A 23 -10.05 11.99 8.18
CA VAL A 23 -11.45 11.52 8.30
C VAL A 23 -12.32 12.17 7.23
N GLU A 24 -12.07 13.44 6.95
CA GLU A 24 -12.77 14.23 5.94
C GLU A 24 -12.59 13.68 4.52
N ASP A 25 -11.58 12.85 4.30
CA ASP A 25 -11.29 12.21 3.00
C ASP A 25 -11.92 10.80 2.87
N ALA A 26 -12.72 10.35 3.85
CA ALA A 26 -13.25 8.97 3.89
C ALA A 26 -14.00 8.57 2.62
N GLU A 27 -14.85 9.44 2.08
CA GLU A 27 -15.55 9.19 0.81
C GLU A 27 -14.59 9.05 -0.37
N LYS A 28 -13.55 9.91 -0.44
CA LYS A 28 -12.51 9.85 -1.47
C LYS A 28 -11.69 8.56 -1.35
N LEU A 29 -11.37 8.12 -0.14
CA LEU A 29 -10.66 6.86 0.12
C LEU A 29 -11.49 5.66 -0.33
N LEU A 30 -12.80 5.63 -0.05
CA LEU A 30 -13.70 4.59 -0.53
C LEU A 30 -13.80 4.54 -2.05
N ASN A 31 -13.93 5.70 -2.70
CA ASN A 31 -13.95 5.78 -4.15
C ASN A 31 -12.63 5.30 -4.76
N TYR A 32 -11.51 5.73 -4.17
CA TYR A 32 -10.18 5.28 -4.56
C TYR A 32 -10.03 3.75 -4.47
N ILE A 33 -10.40 3.12 -3.34
CA ILE A 33 -10.20 1.67 -3.18
C ILE A 33 -11.09 0.86 -4.12
N LYS A 34 -12.33 1.28 -4.33
CA LYS A 34 -13.23 0.66 -5.31
C LYS A 34 -12.70 0.78 -6.74
N THR A 35 -12.21 1.96 -7.10
CA THR A 35 -11.60 2.21 -8.41
C THR A 35 -10.36 1.35 -8.60
N SER A 36 -9.44 1.34 -7.65
CA SER A 36 -8.21 0.54 -7.76
C SER A 36 -8.49 -0.96 -7.85
N CYS A 37 -9.50 -1.48 -7.13
CA CYS A 37 -9.95 -2.87 -7.26
C CYS A 37 -10.58 -3.18 -8.62
N GLY A 38 -11.20 -2.19 -9.27
CA GLY A 38 -11.79 -2.33 -10.60
C GLY A 38 -10.78 -2.24 -11.75
N GLU A 39 -9.66 -1.58 -11.52
CA GLU A 39 -8.63 -1.36 -12.54
C GLU A 39 -7.72 -2.56 -12.77
N THR A 40 -7.64 -3.51 -11.84
CA THR A 40 -6.64 -4.58 -11.87
C THR A 40 -7.11 -5.83 -11.14
N GLU A 41 -6.57 -6.99 -11.53
CA GLU A 41 -6.75 -8.29 -10.85
C GLU A 41 -5.70 -8.52 -9.74
N TYR A 42 -4.87 -7.52 -9.42
CA TYR A 42 -3.75 -7.67 -8.49
C TYR A 42 -4.06 -7.23 -7.06
N LEU A 43 -5.33 -6.88 -6.77
CA LEU A 43 -5.83 -6.66 -5.43
C LEU A 43 -6.69 -7.85 -5.00
N ALA A 44 -6.68 -8.15 -3.70
CA ALA A 44 -7.30 -9.36 -3.16
C ALA A 44 -8.84 -9.36 -3.19
N ARG A 45 -9.46 -8.23 -3.53
CA ARG A 45 -10.92 -8.07 -3.57
C ARG A 45 -11.37 -7.47 -4.89
N TYR A 46 -12.56 -7.85 -5.31
CA TYR A 46 -13.26 -7.17 -6.39
C TYR A 46 -14.00 -5.91 -5.87
N PRO A 47 -14.31 -4.93 -6.74
CA PRO A 47 -14.99 -3.70 -6.32
C PRO A 47 -16.33 -3.94 -5.62
N GLU A 48 -17.10 -4.93 -6.06
CA GLU A 48 -18.39 -5.29 -5.48
C GLU A 48 -18.34 -5.92 -4.09
N GLU A 49 -17.16 -6.32 -3.64
CA GLU A 49 -16.95 -6.83 -2.27
C GLU A 49 -16.74 -5.68 -1.25
N TRP A 50 -16.61 -4.45 -1.74
CA TRP A 50 -16.46 -3.27 -0.90
C TRP A 50 -17.83 -2.67 -0.55
N ASN A 51 -18.43 -3.22 0.53
CA ASN A 51 -19.70 -2.75 1.08
C ASN A 51 -19.50 -1.82 2.31
N THR A 52 -18.30 -1.26 2.45
CA THR A 52 -17.94 -0.35 3.54
C THR A 52 -18.71 0.97 3.38
N THR A 53 -19.31 1.46 4.48
CA THR A 53 -19.95 2.79 4.51
C THR A 53 -18.91 3.87 4.80
N VAL A 54 -19.29 5.14 4.57
CA VAL A 54 -18.42 6.29 4.88
C VAL A 54 -18.08 6.32 6.38
N GLU A 55 -19.04 6.06 7.25
CA GLU A 55 -18.85 6.05 8.71
C GLU A 55 -17.89 4.93 9.14
N GLN A 56 -17.91 3.79 8.45
CA GLN A 56 -16.96 2.69 8.71
C GLN A 56 -15.55 3.05 8.26
N GLU A 57 -15.42 3.77 7.15
CA GLU A 57 -14.14 4.25 6.65
C GLU A 57 -13.56 5.35 7.57
N GLU A 58 -14.39 6.29 8.05
CA GLU A 58 -14.01 7.27 9.07
C GLU A 58 -13.46 6.57 10.33
N ALA A 59 -14.17 5.55 10.78
CA ALA A 59 -13.74 4.77 11.96
C ALA A 59 -12.41 4.03 11.69
N TRP A 60 -12.19 3.54 10.46
CA TRP A 60 -10.92 2.93 10.07
C TRP A 60 -9.78 3.96 10.04
N VAL A 61 -10.00 5.14 9.44
CA VAL A 61 -9.01 6.24 9.43
C VAL A 61 -8.64 6.65 10.86
N ASN A 62 -9.62 6.79 11.75
CA ASN A 62 -9.37 7.12 13.16
C ASN A 62 -8.52 6.05 13.86
N ARG A 63 -8.79 4.77 13.63
CA ARG A 63 -7.98 3.67 14.18
C ARG A 63 -6.56 3.69 13.62
N LEU A 64 -6.42 3.90 12.31
CA LEU A 64 -5.11 3.98 11.66
C LEU A 64 -4.26 5.12 12.25
N ARG A 65 -4.84 6.31 12.37
CA ARG A 65 -4.15 7.50 12.92
C ARG A 65 -3.75 7.35 14.39
N SER A 66 -4.56 6.65 15.19
CA SER A 66 -4.28 6.40 16.61
C SER A 66 -3.41 5.17 16.85
N SER A 67 -3.19 4.33 15.82
CA SER A 67 -2.37 3.12 15.96
C SER A 67 -0.92 3.47 16.30
N PRO A 68 -0.31 2.83 17.33
CA PRO A 68 1.11 2.95 17.58
C PRO A 68 1.96 2.06 16.66
N ASP A 69 1.33 1.09 15.98
CA ASP A 69 2.00 0.04 15.22
C ASP A 69 1.69 0.05 13.72
N THR A 70 0.97 1.06 13.24
CA THR A 70 0.64 1.18 11.82
C THR A 70 0.81 2.61 11.36
N LEU A 71 1.48 2.80 10.22
CA LEU A 71 1.61 4.07 9.53
C LEU A 71 0.96 3.96 8.16
N GLY A 72 -0.08 4.76 7.89
CA GLY A 72 -0.68 4.93 6.58
C GLY A 72 -0.24 6.23 5.93
N ILE A 73 0.09 6.17 4.65
CA ILE A 73 0.46 7.32 3.82
C ILE A 73 -0.39 7.30 2.55
N THR A 74 -1.12 8.37 2.33
CA THR A 74 -1.95 8.58 1.13
C THR A 74 -1.30 9.66 0.26
N CYS A 75 -1.26 9.43 -1.05
CA CYS A 75 -0.81 10.39 -2.05
C CYS A 75 -2.00 11.14 -2.61
N TYR A 76 -1.95 12.46 -2.58
CA TYR A 76 -2.96 13.34 -3.16
C TYR A 76 -2.35 14.11 -4.34
N VAL A 77 -3.06 14.11 -5.46
CA VAL A 77 -2.75 14.91 -6.65
C VAL A 77 -3.98 15.74 -6.96
N ASP A 78 -3.83 17.06 -7.03
CA ASP A 78 -4.93 18.01 -7.28
C ASP A 78 -6.12 17.83 -6.30
N GLY A 79 -5.84 17.38 -5.07
CA GLY A 79 -6.83 17.14 -4.02
C GLY A 79 -7.56 15.80 -4.09
N GLU A 80 -7.24 14.94 -5.08
CA GLU A 80 -7.80 13.60 -5.24
C GLU A 80 -6.80 12.52 -4.82
N VAL A 81 -7.31 11.38 -4.33
CA VAL A 81 -6.47 10.26 -3.90
C VAL A 81 -5.91 9.52 -5.11
N ALA A 82 -4.60 9.56 -5.26
CA ALA A 82 -3.86 8.88 -6.34
C ALA A 82 -3.34 7.50 -5.94
N GLY A 83 -3.10 7.28 -4.65
CA GLY A 83 -2.58 6.03 -4.12
C GLY A 83 -2.50 6.03 -2.60
N ASN A 84 -2.35 4.86 -2.04
CA ASN A 84 -2.19 4.64 -0.60
C ASN A 84 -1.14 3.58 -0.36
N CYS A 85 -0.37 3.72 0.72
CA CYS A 85 0.48 2.67 1.24
C CYS A 85 0.42 2.64 2.77
N GLU A 86 0.78 1.48 3.30
CA GLU A 86 0.77 1.24 4.74
C GLU A 86 1.97 0.39 5.13
N ILE A 87 2.51 0.65 6.32
CA ILE A 87 3.42 -0.25 7.01
C ILE A 87 2.83 -0.61 8.38
N SER A 88 2.72 -1.91 8.64
CA SER A 88 2.25 -2.48 9.90
C SER A 88 3.40 -3.20 10.61
N PHE A 89 3.80 -2.68 11.77
CA PHE A 89 4.85 -3.24 12.61
C PHE A 89 4.29 -4.38 13.46
N ARG A 90 4.96 -5.52 13.44
CA ARG A 90 4.51 -6.68 14.19
C ARG A 90 4.80 -6.51 15.67
N GLY A 91 3.80 -6.81 16.49
CA GLY A 91 3.95 -6.91 17.94
C GLY A 91 4.51 -8.28 18.36
N GLY A 92 4.83 -8.39 19.64
CA GLY A 92 5.28 -9.64 20.25
C GLY A 92 6.80 -9.85 20.20
N MET A 93 7.32 -10.44 21.29
CA MET A 93 8.78 -10.56 21.53
C MET A 93 9.55 -11.30 20.43
N LYS A 94 8.90 -12.21 19.70
CA LYS A 94 9.56 -13.02 18.64
C LYS A 94 9.39 -12.46 17.25
N THR A 95 8.53 -11.44 17.04
CA THR A 95 8.16 -10.95 15.72
C THR A 95 8.32 -9.43 15.57
N SER A 96 8.65 -8.71 16.63
CA SER A 96 8.77 -7.24 16.64
C SER A 96 9.85 -6.67 15.71
N HIS A 97 10.76 -7.52 15.23
CA HIS A 97 11.78 -7.16 14.25
C HIS A 97 11.23 -7.09 12.79
N ARG A 98 9.94 -7.35 12.60
CA ARG A 98 9.30 -7.47 11.26
C ARG A 98 8.22 -6.42 11.06
N ALA A 99 8.06 -6.00 9.79
CA ALA A 99 6.95 -5.15 9.38
C ALA A 99 6.41 -5.60 8.03
N THR A 100 5.08 -5.56 7.87
CA THR A 100 4.40 -5.87 6.62
C THR A 100 4.01 -4.56 5.92
N ILE A 101 4.14 -4.48 4.61
CA ILE A 101 3.76 -3.32 3.82
C ILE A 101 2.72 -3.69 2.77
N ALA A 102 1.86 -2.72 2.44
CA ALA A 102 0.92 -2.78 1.34
C ALA A 102 0.96 -1.46 0.57
N ILE A 103 0.71 -1.51 -0.74
CA ILE A 103 0.64 -0.33 -1.60
C ILE A 103 -0.31 -0.59 -2.77
N ALA A 104 -1.10 0.43 -3.10
CA ALA A 104 -1.87 0.48 -4.35
C ALA A 104 -1.84 1.92 -4.90
N ILE A 105 -1.84 2.05 -6.23
CA ILE A 105 -1.82 3.32 -6.94
C ILE A 105 -2.75 3.18 -8.15
N LEU A 106 -3.64 4.16 -8.37
CA LEU A 106 -4.54 4.19 -9.51
C LEU A 106 -3.76 4.22 -10.84
N LYS A 107 -4.31 3.61 -11.89
CA LYS A 107 -3.66 3.48 -13.20
C LYS A 107 -3.20 4.81 -13.79
N ASP A 108 -4.01 5.85 -13.67
CA ASP A 108 -3.72 7.17 -14.22
C ASP A 108 -2.47 7.82 -13.61
N TYR A 109 -2.04 7.34 -12.45
CA TYR A 109 -0.86 7.82 -11.72
C TYR A 109 0.33 6.85 -11.77
N TRP A 110 0.26 5.81 -12.60
CA TRP A 110 1.36 4.87 -12.74
C TRP A 110 2.56 5.50 -13.46
N ASN A 111 3.76 5.04 -13.13
CA ASN A 111 5.03 5.50 -13.70
C ASN A 111 5.40 6.98 -13.41
N LEU A 112 4.63 7.70 -12.60
CA LEU A 112 4.88 9.09 -12.23
C LEU A 112 5.84 9.27 -11.04
N GLY A 113 6.32 8.17 -10.45
CA GLY A 113 7.28 8.21 -9.34
C GLY A 113 6.66 8.03 -7.94
N ILE A 114 5.32 8.07 -7.81
CA ILE A 114 4.61 7.97 -6.54
C ILE A 114 5.02 6.72 -5.75
N GLY A 115 5.04 5.55 -6.40
CA GLY A 115 5.41 4.30 -5.72
C GLY A 115 6.82 4.33 -5.15
N SER A 116 7.79 4.93 -5.85
CA SER A 116 9.15 5.08 -5.34
C SER A 116 9.19 6.00 -4.12
N ALA A 117 8.53 7.16 -4.20
CA ALA A 117 8.47 8.10 -3.09
C ALA A 117 7.81 7.49 -1.85
N MET A 118 6.70 6.77 -2.01
CA MET A 118 6.05 6.04 -0.91
C MET A 118 6.97 4.97 -0.30
N PHE A 119 7.68 4.19 -1.12
CA PHE A 119 8.60 3.16 -0.63
C PHE A 119 9.78 3.76 0.15
N GLU A 120 10.31 4.91 -0.27
CA GLU A 120 11.35 5.63 0.47
C GLU A 120 10.89 5.96 1.89
N GLU A 121 9.65 6.45 2.05
CA GLU A 121 9.08 6.77 3.36
C GLU A 121 8.81 5.52 4.21
N LEU A 122 8.30 4.44 3.60
CA LEU A 122 8.08 3.18 4.32
C LEU A 122 9.39 2.56 4.82
N VAL A 123 10.45 2.60 3.99
CA VAL A 123 11.79 2.13 4.40
C VAL A 123 12.36 2.99 5.51
N ALA A 124 12.25 4.32 5.41
CA ALA A 124 12.69 5.23 6.47
C ALA A 124 11.93 4.99 7.79
N ALA A 125 10.61 4.80 7.74
CA ALA A 125 9.80 4.47 8.90
C ALA A 125 10.22 3.14 9.55
N ALA A 126 10.50 2.12 8.73
CA ALA A 126 10.99 0.82 9.21
C ALA A 126 12.34 0.92 9.91
N GLN A 127 13.29 1.66 9.30
CA GLN A 127 14.63 1.89 9.87
C GLN A 127 14.56 2.66 11.19
N ASN A 128 13.77 3.71 11.25
CA ASN A 128 13.59 4.53 12.45
C ASN A 128 12.99 3.73 13.61
N ARG A 129 12.23 2.68 13.33
CA ARG A 129 11.64 1.80 14.35
C ARG A 129 12.53 0.60 14.71
N GLY A 130 13.69 0.44 14.06
CA GLY A 130 14.59 -0.70 14.28
C GLY A 130 14.05 -2.01 13.71
N THR A 131 13.22 -1.95 12.66
CA THR A 131 12.79 -3.12 11.92
C THR A 131 13.98 -3.74 11.19
N GLU A 132 14.11 -5.06 11.25
CA GLU A 132 15.17 -5.81 10.55
C GLU A 132 14.70 -6.40 9.23
N ILE A 133 13.40 -6.75 9.13
CA ILE A 133 12.81 -7.41 7.97
C ILE A 133 11.51 -6.70 7.58
N MET A 134 11.46 -6.19 6.36
CA MET A 134 10.23 -5.76 5.70
C MET A 134 9.70 -6.88 4.81
N GLU A 135 8.39 -7.06 4.78
CA GLU A 135 7.74 -8.13 4.02
C GLU A 135 6.50 -7.63 3.30
N LEU A 136 6.22 -8.24 2.17
CA LEU A 136 5.02 -7.98 1.37
C LEU A 136 4.60 -9.21 0.58
N GLU A 137 3.37 -9.18 0.10
CA GLU A 137 2.82 -10.19 -0.82
C GLU A 137 2.31 -9.50 -2.08
N PHE A 138 2.37 -10.20 -3.22
CA PHE A 138 1.78 -9.73 -4.47
C PHE A 138 1.29 -10.88 -5.33
N ILE A 139 0.27 -10.60 -6.16
CA ILE A 139 -0.37 -11.57 -7.04
C ILE A 139 0.45 -11.71 -8.33
N GLU A 140 0.59 -12.95 -8.81
CA GLU A 140 1.23 -13.31 -10.08
C GLU A 140 0.73 -12.44 -11.25
N GLY A 141 1.67 -12.01 -12.11
CA GLY A 141 1.41 -11.12 -13.26
C GLY A 141 1.54 -9.63 -12.94
N ASN A 142 1.68 -9.24 -11.68
CA ASN A 142 1.92 -7.84 -11.29
C ASN A 142 3.40 -7.45 -11.45
N ASP A 143 3.91 -7.50 -12.68
CA ASP A 143 5.33 -7.25 -12.97
C ASP A 143 5.78 -5.84 -12.60
N ARG A 144 4.87 -4.85 -12.68
CA ARG A 144 5.17 -3.48 -12.27
C ARG A 144 5.46 -3.39 -10.77
N ALA A 145 4.61 -3.99 -9.96
CA ALA A 145 4.82 -4.02 -8.51
C ALA A 145 6.09 -4.80 -8.18
N ARG A 146 6.30 -5.94 -8.82
CA ARG A 146 7.52 -6.74 -8.67
C ARG A 146 8.78 -5.91 -8.95
N HIS A 147 8.84 -5.18 -10.08
CA HIS A 147 9.98 -4.31 -10.41
C HIS A 147 10.21 -3.22 -9.37
N LEU A 148 9.11 -2.62 -8.84
CA LEU A 148 9.23 -1.64 -7.78
C LEU A 148 9.85 -2.27 -6.52
N TYR A 149 9.37 -3.44 -6.10
CA TYR A 149 9.87 -4.13 -4.91
C TYR A 149 11.33 -4.56 -5.06
N GLU A 150 11.69 -5.14 -6.21
CA GLU A 150 13.07 -5.52 -6.52
C GLU A 150 14.02 -4.32 -6.54
N LYS A 151 13.58 -3.15 -7.08
CA LYS A 151 14.34 -1.88 -7.03
C LYS A 151 14.68 -1.47 -5.60
N PHE A 152 13.78 -1.73 -4.64
CA PHE A 152 13.99 -1.44 -3.22
C PHE A 152 14.68 -2.58 -2.45
N GLY A 153 15.15 -3.62 -3.16
CA GLY A 153 15.94 -4.72 -2.60
C GLY A 153 15.13 -5.85 -1.98
N PHE A 154 13.83 -5.91 -2.25
CA PHE A 154 13.01 -7.07 -1.89
C PHE A 154 13.34 -8.25 -2.80
N ARG A 155 13.26 -9.45 -2.24
CA ARG A 155 13.49 -10.72 -2.97
C ARG A 155 12.36 -11.69 -2.68
N VAL A 156 11.94 -12.45 -3.69
CA VAL A 156 10.97 -13.55 -3.51
C VAL A 156 11.60 -14.61 -2.61
N VAL A 157 10.88 -14.98 -1.57
CA VAL A 157 11.32 -16.02 -0.60
C VAL A 157 10.37 -17.20 -0.54
N SER A 158 9.12 -17.03 -0.98
CA SER A 158 8.19 -18.16 -1.16
C SER A 158 7.11 -17.82 -2.18
N GLU A 159 6.45 -18.87 -2.66
CA GLU A 159 5.34 -18.84 -3.59
C GLU A 159 4.22 -19.75 -3.05
N LYS A 160 2.99 -19.23 -3.09
CA LYS A 160 1.78 -19.97 -2.74
C LYS A 160 0.99 -20.26 -4.01
N HIS A 161 0.97 -21.52 -4.40
CA HIS A 161 0.28 -21.93 -5.63
C HIS A 161 -1.23 -21.82 -5.50
N ASN A 162 -1.89 -21.37 -6.59
CA ASN A 162 -3.35 -21.26 -6.69
C ASN A 162 -3.96 -20.46 -5.53
N ALA A 163 -3.29 -19.39 -5.09
CA ALA A 163 -3.72 -18.59 -3.96
C ALA A 163 -5.02 -17.84 -4.22
N PHE A 164 -5.24 -17.42 -5.47
CA PHE A 164 -6.44 -16.71 -5.92
C PHE A 164 -7.10 -17.45 -7.07
N LYS A 165 -8.44 -17.54 -7.03
CA LYS A 165 -9.26 -17.97 -8.14
C LYS A 165 -10.00 -16.77 -8.70
N LEU A 166 -9.77 -16.46 -9.97
CA LEU A 166 -10.40 -15.34 -10.65
C LEU A 166 -11.83 -15.71 -11.12
N LYS A 167 -12.63 -14.70 -11.49
CA LYS A 167 -14.00 -14.87 -11.95
C LYS A 167 -14.13 -15.73 -13.21
N ASP A 168 -13.12 -15.74 -14.07
CA ASP A 168 -13.05 -16.56 -15.27
C ASP A 168 -12.67 -18.03 -14.98
N GLY A 169 -12.43 -18.36 -13.71
CA GLY A 169 -12.04 -19.68 -13.24
C GLY A 169 -10.54 -19.95 -13.27
N THR A 170 -9.72 -19.04 -13.79
CA THR A 170 -8.25 -19.18 -13.76
C THR A 170 -7.72 -18.97 -12.35
N TYR A 171 -6.50 -19.48 -12.13
CA TYR A 171 -5.82 -19.33 -10.84
C TYR A 171 -4.61 -18.43 -10.99
N ARG A 172 -4.26 -17.75 -9.90
CA ARG A 172 -3.02 -16.97 -9.74
C ARG A 172 -2.28 -17.43 -8.49
N ASN A 173 -0.97 -17.45 -8.59
CA ASN A 173 -0.09 -17.65 -7.46
C ASN A 173 0.07 -16.35 -6.68
N GLU A 174 0.48 -16.45 -5.42
CA GLU A 174 0.88 -15.33 -4.58
C GLU A 174 2.37 -15.47 -4.27
N PHE A 175 3.11 -14.40 -4.45
CA PHE A 175 4.52 -14.34 -4.11
C PHE A 175 4.71 -13.56 -2.82
N TYR A 176 5.51 -14.12 -1.93
CA TYR A 176 5.95 -13.46 -0.70
C TYR A 176 7.38 -12.97 -0.87
N MET A 177 7.60 -11.70 -0.59
CA MET A 177 8.92 -11.07 -0.68
C MET A 177 9.38 -10.53 0.65
N GLN A 178 10.70 -10.54 0.84
CA GLN A 178 11.36 -9.94 2.00
C GLN A 178 12.50 -9.02 1.58
N LYS A 179 12.70 -7.99 2.39
CA LYS A 179 13.88 -7.12 2.38
C LYS A 179 14.47 -7.12 3.79
N TYR A 180 15.78 -7.35 3.90
CA TYR A 180 16.56 -7.13 5.11
C TYR A 180 17.09 -5.68 5.11
N LEU A 181 16.93 -4.99 6.24
CA LEU A 181 17.34 -3.59 6.43
C LEU A 181 18.74 -3.49 7.02
#